data_ebf5909a944abf6933d3082be02af296
#
_entry.id   ebf5909a944abf6933d3082be02af296
#
_cell.length_a   1.000
_cell.length_b   1.000
_cell.length_c   1.000
_cell.angle_alpha   90.00
_cell.angle_beta   90.00
_cell.angle_gamma   90.00
#
_symmetry.space_group_name_H-M   'P 1'
#
loop_
_entity.id
_entity.type
_entity.pdbx_description
1 polymer ?
#
loop_
_entity_poly.entity_id
_entity_poly.type
_entity_poly.pdbx_seq_one_letter_code
_entity_poly.pdbx_strand_id
1 'polypeptide(L)'
;EVDNSRQVAKLICNNRETSPIVTTDDLGRALAPVLPKLSEHKYLAKVYQALRIEVNGELLALEGFMNGSIKSLKPKGRISIITYHSLEDRMVKNYFKSGNKGGEIERDFFGRGESPFIIINKKPILPTEEEISANTRARSAKLRVAERR
;
A
#
# COMPACT_ATOMS: atom_id res chain seq x y z
N GLU A 1 -0.79 -8.40 -4.52
CA GLU A 1 -1.24 -9.29 -3.42
C GLU A 1 -2.31 -10.30 -3.87
N VAL A 2 -2.70 -10.30 -5.14
CA VAL A 2 -3.54 -11.33 -5.78
C VAL A 2 -2.61 -12.25 -6.57
N ASP A 3 -2.39 -13.47 -6.09
CA ASP A 3 -1.36 -14.37 -6.61
C ASP A 3 -1.58 -14.73 -8.09
N ASN A 4 -2.84 -14.90 -8.51
CA ASN A 4 -3.24 -15.20 -9.87
C ASN A 4 -3.83 -13.99 -10.62
N SER A 5 -3.27 -12.80 -10.41
CA SER A 5 -3.78 -11.53 -10.94
C SER A 5 -4.03 -11.53 -12.46
N ARG A 6 -3.17 -12.19 -13.25
CA ARG A 6 -3.35 -12.31 -14.70
C ARG A 6 -4.63 -13.08 -15.07
N GLN A 7 -4.95 -14.15 -14.31
CA GLN A 7 -6.17 -14.93 -14.53
C GLN A 7 -7.41 -14.13 -14.15
N VAL A 8 -7.34 -13.39 -13.02
CA VAL A 8 -8.40 -12.48 -12.58
C VAL A 8 -8.66 -11.42 -13.65
N ALA A 9 -7.63 -10.75 -14.14
CA ALA A 9 -7.76 -9.74 -15.18
C ALA A 9 -8.41 -10.32 -16.47
N LYS A 10 -7.96 -11.51 -16.91
CA LYS A 10 -8.53 -12.19 -18.07
C LYS A 10 -10.02 -12.49 -17.88
N LEU A 11 -10.42 -12.99 -16.71
CA LEU A 11 -11.83 -13.28 -16.42
C LEU A 11 -12.67 -12.01 -16.43
N ILE A 12 -12.20 -10.92 -15.84
CA ILE A 12 -12.89 -9.62 -15.86
C ILE A 12 -13.05 -9.14 -17.31
N CYS A 13 -11.97 -9.15 -18.10
CA CYS A 13 -12.02 -8.70 -19.49
C CYS A 13 -13.00 -9.52 -20.32
N ASN A 14 -12.94 -10.84 -20.25
CA ASN A 14 -13.82 -11.73 -21.03
C ASN A 14 -15.31 -11.56 -20.63
N ASN A 15 -15.58 -11.48 -19.32
CA ASN A 15 -16.97 -11.33 -18.85
C ASN A 15 -17.60 -10.02 -19.28
N ARG A 16 -16.87 -8.89 -19.19
CA ARG A 16 -17.41 -7.58 -19.55
C ARG A 16 -17.76 -7.43 -21.03
N GLU A 17 -17.21 -8.29 -21.91
CA GLU A 17 -17.53 -8.32 -23.34
C GLU A 17 -18.93 -8.90 -23.59
N THR A 18 -19.38 -9.80 -22.74
CA THR A 18 -20.66 -10.50 -22.86
C THR A 18 -21.74 -9.96 -21.92
N SER A 19 -21.35 -9.49 -20.74
CA SER A 19 -22.26 -8.95 -19.73
C SER A 19 -21.56 -7.85 -18.92
N PRO A 20 -22.14 -6.65 -18.80
CA PRO A 20 -21.58 -5.57 -18.01
C PRO A 20 -21.39 -5.99 -16.55
N ILE A 21 -20.23 -5.66 -15.96
CA ILE A 21 -19.96 -5.81 -14.53
C ILE A 21 -20.31 -4.49 -13.87
N VAL A 22 -21.49 -4.40 -13.25
CA VAL A 22 -22.02 -3.15 -12.67
C VAL A 22 -22.01 -3.20 -11.14
N THR A 23 -22.16 -4.39 -10.57
CA THR A 23 -22.22 -4.59 -9.11
C THR A 23 -21.06 -5.45 -8.61
N THR A 24 -20.87 -5.46 -7.28
CA THR A 24 -19.93 -6.38 -6.61
C THR A 24 -20.30 -7.84 -6.85
N ASP A 25 -21.60 -8.15 -6.95
CA ASP A 25 -22.09 -9.50 -7.23
C ASP A 25 -21.77 -9.95 -8.65
N ASP A 26 -21.85 -9.03 -9.62
CA ASP A 26 -21.43 -9.31 -11.00
C ASP A 26 -19.96 -9.66 -11.05
N LEU A 27 -19.12 -8.90 -10.32
CA LEU A 27 -17.69 -9.19 -10.24
C LEU A 27 -17.44 -10.54 -9.54
N GLY A 28 -18.14 -10.83 -8.47
CA GLY A 28 -18.08 -12.13 -7.78
C GLY A 28 -18.41 -13.27 -8.72
N ARG A 29 -19.51 -13.17 -9.50
CA ARG A 29 -19.87 -14.16 -10.50
C ARG A 29 -18.82 -14.32 -11.61
N ALA A 30 -18.27 -13.23 -12.12
CA ALA A 30 -17.21 -13.26 -13.12
C ALA A 30 -15.95 -13.97 -12.62
N LEU A 31 -15.66 -13.89 -11.33
CA LEU A 31 -14.50 -14.48 -10.68
C LEU A 31 -14.75 -15.87 -10.09
N ALA A 32 -15.98 -16.38 -10.11
CA ALA A 32 -16.35 -17.67 -9.53
C ALA A 32 -15.38 -18.84 -9.88
N PRO A 33 -14.82 -18.95 -11.11
CA PRO A 33 -13.89 -20.02 -11.45
C PRO A 33 -12.57 -20.02 -10.65
N VAL A 34 -12.21 -18.89 -10.03
CA VAL A 34 -10.93 -18.73 -9.31
C VAL A 34 -11.11 -18.44 -7.83
N LEU A 35 -12.34 -18.37 -7.34
CA LEU A 35 -12.64 -18.12 -5.95
C LEU A 35 -12.33 -19.35 -5.08
N PRO A 36 -11.53 -19.21 -4.03
CA PRO A 36 -11.26 -20.30 -3.11
C PRO A 36 -12.47 -20.53 -2.18
N LYS A 37 -13.05 -21.75 -2.19
CA LYS A 37 -14.27 -22.11 -1.44
C LYS A 37 -14.25 -21.73 0.07
N LEU A 38 -13.10 -21.82 0.72
CA LEU A 38 -12.97 -21.57 2.17
C LEU A 38 -12.60 -20.12 2.54
N SER A 39 -12.23 -19.27 1.57
CA SER A 39 -11.72 -17.92 1.82
C SER A 39 -12.16 -16.91 0.77
N GLU A 40 -13.31 -17.10 0.17
CA GLU A 40 -13.87 -16.25 -0.88
C GLU A 40 -13.87 -14.77 -0.50
N HIS A 41 -14.42 -14.43 0.67
CA HIS A 41 -14.47 -13.02 1.12
C HIS A 41 -13.08 -12.39 1.27
N LYS A 42 -12.09 -13.15 1.75
CA LYS A 42 -10.71 -12.65 1.88
C LYS A 42 -10.07 -12.44 0.51
N TYR A 43 -10.38 -13.31 -0.43
CA TYR A 43 -9.87 -13.22 -1.79
C TYR A 43 -10.49 -12.02 -2.52
N LEU A 44 -11.81 -11.88 -2.49
CA LEU A 44 -12.54 -10.74 -3.07
C LEU A 44 -12.08 -9.42 -2.46
N ALA A 45 -11.86 -9.36 -1.15
CA ALA A 45 -11.33 -8.16 -0.49
C ALA A 45 -9.98 -7.71 -1.09
N LYS A 46 -9.07 -8.65 -1.43
CA LYS A 46 -7.80 -8.34 -2.12
C LYS A 46 -8.03 -7.82 -3.53
N VAL A 47 -8.99 -8.38 -4.26
CA VAL A 47 -9.34 -7.92 -5.61
C VAL A 47 -9.94 -6.52 -5.55
N TYR A 48 -10.90 -6.27 -4.67
CA TYR A 48 -11.49 -4.93 -4.48
C TYR A 48 -10.44 -3.90 -4.06
N GLN A 49 -9.53 -4.28 -3.16
CA GLN A 49 -8.42 -3.41 -2.78
C GLN A 49 -7.53 -3.08 -3.98
N ALA A 50 -7.20 -4.05 -4.82
CA ALA A 50 -6.37 -3.82 -6.00
C ALA A 50 -7.05 -2.86 -6.99
N LEU A 51 -8.35 -3.05 -7.26
CA LEU A 51 -9.14 -2.18 -8.12
C LEU A 51 -9.24 -0.75 -7.53
N ARG A 52 -9.48 -0.62 -6.23
CA ARG A 52 -9.56 0.68 -5.54
C ARG A 52 -8.24 1.45 -5.64
N ILE A 53 -7.13 0.77 -5.36
CA ILE A 53 -5.79 1.37 -5.44
C ILE A 53 -5.53 1.92 -6.84
N GLU A 54 -5.86 1.15 -7.88
CA GLU A 54 -5.64 1.55 -9.27
C GLU A 54 -6.56 2.72 -9.68
N VAL A 55 -7.86 2.60 -9.43
CA VAL A 55 -8.86 3.62 -9.80
C VAL A 55 -8.59 4.95 -9.09
N ASN A 56 -8.18 4.91 -7.82
CA ASN A 56 -7.91 6.11 -7.04
C ASN A 56 -6.47 6.63 -7.21
N GLY A 57 -5.58 5.89 -7.87
CA GLY A 57 -4.17 6.24 -7.97
C GLY A 57 -3.46 6.32 -6.60
N GLU A 58 -3.88 5.50 -5.62
CA GLU A 58 -3.48 5.64 -4.20
C GLU A 58 -1.96 5.58 -4.02
N LEU A 59 -1.28 4.65 -4.70
CA LEU A 59 0.17 4.52 -4.59
C LEU A 59 0.92 5.66 -5.30
N LEU A 60 0.38 6.19 -6.40
CA LEU A 60 0.96 7.36 -7.08
C LEU A 60 0.83 8.62 -6.21
N ALA A 61 -0.33 8.80 -5.56
CA ALA A 61 -0.55 9.91 -4.64
C ALA A 61 0.41 9.82 -3.44
N LEU A 62 0.59 8.63 -2.87
CA LEU A 62 1.54 8.39 -1.77
C LEU A 62 2.97 8.66 -2.21
N GLU A 63 3.38 8.22 -3.40
CA GLU A 63 4.71 8.49 -3.97
C GLU A 63 4.94 10.00 -4.13
N GLY A 64 3.96 10.71 -4.69
CA GLY A 64 3.99 12.18 -4.81
C GLY A 64 4.11 12.88 -3.46
N PHE A 65 3.35 12.44 -2.45
CA PHE A 65 3.43 12.93 -1.08
C PHE A 65 4.82 12.71 -0.47
N MET A 66 5.38 11.52 -0.62
CA MET A 66 6.72 11.20 -0.10
C MET A 66 7.80 12.07 -0.75
N ASN A 67 7.77 12.24 -2.07
CA ASN A 67 8.69 13.11 -2.80
C ASN A 67 8.54 14.58 -2.38
N GLY A 68 7.30 15.03 -2.20
CA GLY A 68 7.00 16.37 -1.70
C GLY A 68 7.52 16.60 -0.28
N SER A 69 7.38 15.60 0.60
CA SER A 69 7.83 15.68 1.99
C SER A 69 9.35 15.87 2.09
N ILE A 70 10.12 15.20 1.24
CA ILE A 70 11.59 15.36 1.18
C ILE A 70 11.98 16.82 0.88
N LYS A 71 11.21 17.48 0.01
CA LYS A 71 11.47 18.87 -0.42
C LYS A 71 10.97 19.91 0.58
N SER A 72 9.87 19.61 1.28
CA SER A 72 9.17 20.58 2.13
C SER A 72 9.61 20.55 3.58
N LEU A 73 10.09 19.42 4.07
CA LEU A 73 10.56 19.32 5.46
C LEU A 73 11.90 20.01 5.66
N LYS A 74 11.97 20.86 6.66
CA LYS A 74 13.24 21.42 7.12
C LYS A 74 14.11 20.33 7.75
N PRO A 75 15.45 20.50 7.78
CA PRO A 75 16.33 19.62 8.56
C PRO A 75 15.82 19.48 10.00
N LYS A 76 15.87 18.26 10.54
CA LYS A 76 15.31 17.86 11.84
C LYS A 76 13.78 17.93 11.94
N GLY A 77 13.06 18.29 10.87
CA GLY A 77 11.60 18.16 10.79
C GLY A 77 11.17 16.70 10.78
N ARG A 78 10.10 16.38 11.48
CA ARG A 78 9.59 15.01 11.58
C ARG A 78 8.36 14.80 10.71
N ILE A 79 8.25 13.60 10.18
CA ILE A 79 7.09 13.11 9.44
C ILE A 79 6.58 11.84 10.09
N SER A 80 5.28 11.78 10.33
CA SER A 80 4.58 10.63 10.87
C SER A 80 3.52 10.18 9.87
N ILE A 81 3.54 8.90 9.49
CA ILE A 81 2.63 8.35 8.48
C ILE A 81 1.95 7.12 9.03
N ILE A 82 0.61 7.11 8.95
CA ILE A 82 -0.21 5.93 9.23
C ILE A 82 -0.57 5.29 7.89
N THR A 83 -0.34 3.98 7.79
CA THR A 83 -0.71 3.16 6.64
C THR A 83 -1.67 2.07 7.08
N TYR A 84 -2.55 1.62 6.18
CA TYR A 84 -3.59 0.63 6.48
C TYR A 84 -3.43 -0.69 5.73
N HIS A 85 -2.52 -0.76 4.77
CA HIS A 85 -2.21 -2.00 4.06
C HIS A 85 -0.71 -2.14 3.75
N SER A 86 -0.31 -3.37 3.39
CA SER A 86 1.09 -3.75 3.24
C SER A 86 1.82 -3.02 2.12
N LEU A 87 1.13 -2.62 1.03
CA LEU A 87 1.75 -1.91 -0.09
C LEU A 87 2.14 -0.49 0.31
N GLU A 88 1.25 0.23 1.01
CA GLU A 88 1.55 1.55 1.58
C GLU A 88 2.71 1.45 2.58
N ASP A 89 2.61 0.53 3.54
CA ASP A 89 3.63 0.35 4.58
C ASP A 89 5.01 0.05 3.98
N ARG A 90 5.06 -0.79 2.93
CA ARG A 90 6.30 -1.09 2.21
C ARG A 90 6.87 0.14 1.53
N MET A 91 6.04 0.94 0.86
CA MET A 91 6.46 2.17 0.20
C MET A 91 7.02 3.18 1.21
N VAL A 92 6.30 3.47 2.29
CA VAL A 92 6.76 4.37 3.36
C VAL A 92 8.07 3.89 3.98
N LYS A 93 8.16 2.59 4.30
CA LYS A 93 9.39 1.97 4.82
C LYS A 93 10.57 2.18 3.87
N ASN A 94 10.36 1.96 2.57
CA ASN A 94 11.40 2.12 1.56
C ASN A 94 11.85 3.58 1.47
N TYR A 95 10.91 4.52 1.39
CA TYR A 95 11.23 5.95 1.36
C TYR A 95 12.00 6.40 2.60
N PHE A 96 11.62 5.96 3.79
CA PHE A 96 12.36 6.31 5.01
C PHE A 96 13.76 5.70 5.03
N LYS A 97 13.92 4.53 4.40
CA LYS A 97 15.22 3.85 4.31
C LYS A 97 16.15 4.48 3.27
N SER A 98 15.64 4.93 2.13
CA SER A 98 16.47 5.24 0.95
C SER A 98 16.10 6.54 0.23
N GLY A 99 14.96 7.15 0.53
CA GLY A 99 14.46 8.32 -0.19
C GLY A 99 13.72 8.00 -1.50
N ASN A 100 13.51 6.71 -1.81
CA ASN A 100 12.81 6.26 -3.03
C ASN A 100 11.95 5.02 -2.77
N LYS A 101 11.06 4.69 -3.71
CA LYS A 101 10.15 3.54 -3.61
C LYS A 101 10.85 2.19 -3.70
N GLY A 102 12.03 2.12 -4.30
CA GLY A 102 12.81 0.89 -4.46
C GLY A 102 13.41 0.39 -3.15
N GLY A 103 13.67 1.29 -2.19
CA GLY A 103 14.28 0.94 -0.91
C GLY A 103 15.79 0.71 -0.97
N GLU A 104 16.43 1.09 -2.06
CA GLU A 104 17.88 1.05 -2.25
C GLU A 104 18.43 2.47 -2.29
N ILE A 105 19.49 2.70 -1.50
CA ILE A 105 20.15 4.01 -1.47
C ILE A 105 20.91 4.21 -2.77
N GLU A 106 20.58 5.26 -3.49
CA GLU A 106 21.32 5.69 -4.65
C GLU A 106 22.72 6.15 -4.22
N ARG A 107 23.74 5.59 -4.85
CA ARG A 107 25.14 5.91 -4.54
C ARG A 107 25.78 6.65 -5.70
N ASP A 108 26.64 7.61 -5.36
CA ASP A 108 27.47 8.29 -6.34
C ASP A 108 28.57 7.37 -6.88
N PHE A 109 29.37 7.88 -7.81
CA PHE A 109 30.51 7.16 -8.41
C PHE A 109 31.54 6.69 -7.35
N PHE A 110 31.61 7.36 -6.20
CA PHE A 110 32.51 7.01 -5.09
C PHE A 110 31.85 6.06 -4.06
N GLY A 111 30.64 5.53 -4.35
CA GLY A 111 29.92 4.64 -3.46
C GLY A 111 29.24 5.34 -2.27
N ARG A 112 29.22 6.68 -2.24
CA ARG A 112 28.60 7.48 -1.18
C ARG A 112 27.12 7.66 -1.48
N GLY A 113 26.28 7.45 -0.51
CA GLY A 113 24.85 7.70 -0.61
C GLY A 113 24.22 7.65 0.78
N GLU A 114 23.28 8.53 1.01
CA GLU A 114 22.58 8.60 2.28
C GLU A 114 21.07 8.72 2.05
N SER A 115 20.30 8.15 2.98
CA SER A 115 18.87 8.41 3.01
C SER A 115 18.61 9.86 3.39
N PRO A 116 17.61 10.53 2.78
CA PRO A 116 17.17 11.85 3.23
C PRO A 116 16.52 11.84 4.61
N PHE A 117 16.27 10.66 5.18
CA PHE A 117 15.61 10.49 6.46
C PHE A 117 16.45 9.68 7.46
N ILE A 118 16.25 9.99 8.73
CA ILE A 118 16.65 9.20 9.88
C ILE A 118 15.41 8.50 10.41
N ILE A 119 15.40 7.16 10.44
CA ILE A 119 14.26 6.38 10.93
C ILE A 119 14.20 6.49 12.45
N ILE A 120 13.10 7.01 12.99
CA ILE A 120 12.89 7.14 14.44
C ILE A 120 12.44 5.80 15.04
N ASN A 121 11.47 5.12 14.41
CA ASN A 121 11.00 3.82 14.86
C ASN A 121 11.28 2.74 13.81
N LYS A 122 12.21 1.83 14.09
CA LYS A 122 12.57 0.72 13.16
C LYS A 122 11.39 -0.21 12.88
N LYS A 123 10.61 -0.53 13.93
CA LYS A 123 9.36 -1.29 13.81
C LYS A 123 8.18 -0.31 13.77
N PRO A 124 7.12 -0.58 13.00
CA PRO A 124 5.94 0.26 13.05
C PRO A 124 5.29 0.20 14.44
N ILE A 125 4.73 1.32 14.87
CA ILE A 125 3.86 1.34 16.04
C ILE A 125 2.50 0.84 15.59
N LEU A 126 1.97 -0.14 16.33
CA LEU A 126 0.66 -0.75 16.07
C LEU A 126 -0.37 -0.20 17.05
N PRO A 127 -1.66 -0.22 16.70
CA PRO A 127 -2.72 0.19 17.60
C PRO A 127 -2.79 -0.75 18.81
N THR A 128 -3.26 -0.23 19.94
CA THR A 128 -3.54 -1.05 21.13
C THR A 128 -4.83 -1.85 20.97
N GLU A 129 -5.03 -2.85 21.81
CA GLU A 129 -6.28 -3.63 21.80
C GLU A 129 -7.49 -2.77 22.17
N GLU A 130 -7.32 -1.79 23.06
CA GLU A 130 -8.36 -0.83 23.41
C GLU A 130 -8.74 0.04 22.20
N GLU A 131 -7.75 0.52 21.45
CA GLU A 131 -8.00 1.30 20.23
C GLU A 131 -8.73 0.45 19.18
N ILE A 132 -8.33 -0.82 18.99
CA ILE A 132 -8.98 -1.74 18.05
C ILE A 132 -10.40 -2.04 18.49
N SER A 133 -10.65 -2.18 19.80
CA SER A 133 -11.99 -2.43 20.35
C SER A 133 -12.91 -1.22 20.15
N ALA A 134 -12.39 -0.01 20.31
CA ALA A 134 -13.13 1.22 20.08
C ALA A 134 -13.31 1.52 18.57
N ASN A 135 -12.34 1.14 17.74
CA ASN A 135 -12.34 1.36 16.30
C ASN A 135 -11.74 0.16 15.56
N THR A 136 -12.58 -0.77 15.14
CA THR A 136 -12.14 -1.99 14.43
C THR A 136 -11.36 -1.72 13.14
N ARG A 137 -11.51 -0.52 12.53
CA ARG A 137 -10.76 -0.11 11.34
C ARG A 137 -9.30 0.15 11.64
N ALA A 138 -8.93 0.44 12.90
CA ALA A 138 -7.55 0.64 13.32
C ALA A 138 -6.70 -0.63 13.26
N ARG A 139 -7.31 -1.83 13.25
CA ARG A 139 -6.62 -3.13 13.33
C ARG A 139 -5.42 -3.28 12.37
N SER A 140 -5.51 -2.70 11.20
CA SER A 140 -4.44 -2.81 10.17
C SER A 140 -3.51 -1.59 10.14
N ALA A 141 -3.73 -0.61 11.01
CA ALA A 141 -2.95 0.62 11.04
C ALA A 141 -1.49 0.36 11.48
N LYS A 142 -0.57 1.07 10.83
CA LYS A 142 0.86 1.04 11.14
C LYS A 142 1.41 2.45 11.08
N LEU A 143 1.88 2.96 12.21
CA LEU A 143 2.51 4.28 12.28
C LEU A 143 4.03 4.15 12.13
N ARG A 144 4.58 4.91 11.18
CA ARG A 144 6.02 5.09 10.99
C ARG A 144 6.40 6.55 11.14
N VAL A 145 7.55 6.78 11.77
CA VAL A 145 8.09 8.12 12.02
C VAL A 145 9.52 8.20 11.53
N ALA A 146 9.84 9.28 10.84
CA ALA A 146 11.19 9.59 10.41
C ALA A 146 11.47 11.09 10.59
N GLU A 147 12.75 11.45 10.67
CA GLU A 147 13.25 12.81 10.78
C GLU A 147 14.04 13.16 9.52
N ARG A 148 13.88 14.36 9.00
CA ARG A 148 14.64 14.88 7.84
C ARG A 148 16.09 15.15 8.26
N ARG A 149 17.07 14.65 7.47
CA ARG A 149 18.49 15.01 7.64
C ARG A 149 18.76 16.47 7.31
#